data_8f8e717260e862715cfcd0c2e86ab486
#
_entry.id   8f8e717260e862715cfcd0c2e86ab486
#
_cell.length_a   1.000
_cell.length_b   1.000
_cell.length_c   1.000
_cell.angle_alpha   90.00
_cell.angle_beta   90.00
_cell.angle_gamma   90.00
#
_symmetry.space_group_name_H-M   'P 1'
#
loop_
_entity.id
_entity.type
_entity.pdbx_description
1 polymer ?
#
loop_
_entity_poly.entity_id
_entity_poly.type
_entity_poly.pdbx_seq_one_letter_code
_entity_poly.pdbx_strand_id
1 'polypeptide(L)'
;AVAYDHCLLWIKSGDLGKARIKKWFCRLFDANILRNKDILEIVIKSFDNNCDFKRIKAELSPILDKKWTSWSVAAKKLLETEPTFGVNPNNINMYTVRKTDISPEEKLRNEFTAQKQFFARVDIIMKYFYSKSTDNSNEFFADMYSYFTSILKNIAHVNEQTIAAYLVVREFSAEDKQFMFP
;
A
#
# COMPACT_ATOMS: atom_id res chain seq x y z
N ALA A 1 -12.37 23.22 -1.08
CA ALA A 1 -13.35 22.59 -1.98
C ALA A 1 -13.11 23.03 -3.43
N VAL A 2 -13.11 24.33 -3.74
CA VAL A 2 -12.96 24.86 -5.12
C VAL A 2 -11.66 24.42 -5.81
N ALA A 3 -10.52 24.39 -5.09
CA ALA A 3 -9.23 23.95 -5.65
C ALA A 3 -9.23 22.45 -6.02
N TYR A 4 -9.98 21.66 -5.29
CA TYR A 4 -10.10 20.21 -5.47
C TYR A 4 -10.88 19.86 -6.75
N ASP A 5 -12.00 20.53 -6.95
CA ASP A 5 -12.86 20.33 -8.14
C ASP A 5 -12.16 20.73 -9.43
N HIS A 6 -11.35 21.79 -9.39
CA HIS A 6 -10.56 22.22 -10.55
C HIS A 6 -9.42 21.25 -10.90
N CYS A 7 -8.78 20.60 -9.92
CA CYS A 7 -7.77 19.56 -10.19
C CYS A 7 -8.37 18.30 -10.81
N LEU A 8 -9.59 17.90 -10.38
CA LEU A 8 -10.32 16.77 -10.97
C LEU A 8 -10.75 17.04 -12.41
N LEU A 9 -11.20 18.27 -12.71
CA LEU A 9 -11.55 18.70 -14.06
C LEU A 9 -10.32 18.69 -15.00
N TRP A 10 -9.15 18.99 -14.49
CA TRP A 10 -7.92 18.98 -15.27
C TRP A 10 -7.53 17.59 -15.77
N ILE A 11 -7.56 16.57 -14.92
CA ILE A 11 -7.18 15.21 -15.29
C ILE A 11 -8.14 14.65 -16.37
N LYS A 12 -9.36 15.17 -16.42
CA LYS A 12 -10.40 14.81 -17.40
C LYS A 12 -10.43 15.70 -18.66
N SER A 13 -9.72 16.85 -18.67
CA SER A 13 -9.74 17.78 -19.78
C SER A 13 -8.65 17.51 -20.82
N GLY A 14 -8.96 17.74 -22.13
CA GLY A 14 -8.01 17.59 -23.23
C GLY A 14 -6.83 18.58 -23.18
N ASP A 15 -5.90 18.47 -24.16
CA ASP A 15 -4.55 19.08 -24.14
C ASP A 15 -4.46 20.61 -23.96
N LEU A 16 -5.46 21.37 -24.38
CA LEU A 16 -5.47 22.85 -24.27
C LEU A 16 -5.71 23.35 -22.82
N GLY A 17 -6.40 22.59 -22.00
CA GLY A 17 -6.58 22.87 -20.57
C GLY A 17 -5.34 22.57 -19.74
N LYS A 18 -4.57 21.56 -20.15
CA LYS A 18 -3.42 21.04 -19.41
C LYS A 18 -2.31 22.05 -19.16
N ALA A 19 -1.96 22.90 -20.14
CA ALA A 19 -0.86 23.87 -20.01
C ALA A 19 -1.16 24.99 -18.99
N ARG A 20 -2.39 25.49 -18.94
CA ARG A 20 -2.83 26.54 -18.00
C ARG A 20 -2.90 26.00 -16.58
N ILE A 21 -3.44 24.79 -16.43
CA ILE A 21 -3.61 24.13 -15.16
C ILE A 21 -2.27 23.64 -14.62
N LYS A 22 -1.35 23.19 -15.49
CA LYS A 22 0.03 22.89 -15.14
C LYS A 22 0.70 24.08 -14.43
N LYS A 23 0.62 25.27 -14.99
CA LYS A 23 1.20 26.48 -14.41
C LYS A 23 0.58 26.84 -13.05
N TRP A 24 -0.72 26.67 -12.91
CA TRP A 24 -1.44 26.91 -11.66
C TRP A 24 -1.10 25.85 -10.59
N PHE A 25 -1.06 24.57 -10.97
CA PHE A 25 -0.66 23.45 -10.10
C PHE A 25 0.76 23.65 -9.56
N CYS A 26 1.72 24.00 -10.43
CA CYS A 26 3.09 24.29 -10.01
C CYS A 26 3.14 25.45 -9.00
N ARG A 27 2.34 26.49 -9.18
CA ARG A 27 2.27 27.62 -8.23
C ARG A 27 1.73 27.18 -6.87
N LEU A 28 0.68 26.38 -6.83
CA LEU A 28 0.12 25.85 -5.57
C LEU A 28 1.08 24.89 -4.86
N PHE A 29 1.78 24.08 -5.64
CA PHE A 29 2.82 23.20 -5.12
C PHE A 29 4.03 23.97 -4.59
N ASP A 30 4.52 24.97 -5.33
CA ASP A 30 5.65 25.80 -4.93
C ASP A 30 5.32 26.70 -3.72
N ALA A 31 4.06 27.13 -3.61
CA ALA A 31 3.56 27.86 -2.44
C ALA A 31 3.26 26.95 -1.22
N ASN A 32 3.54 25.65 -1.33
CA ASN A 32 3.27 24.64 -0.29
C ASN A 32 1.79 24.56 0.14
N ILE A 33 0.87 24.98 -0.74
CA ILE A 33 -0.57 24.94 -0.51
C ILE A 33 -1.10 23.51 -0.73
N LEU A 34 -0.52 22.79 -1.71
CA LEU A 34 -0.81 21.38 -1.96
C LEU A 34 0.29 20.50 -1.37
N ARG A 35 -0.06 19.69 -0.39
CA ARG A 35 0.84 18.70 0.19
C ARG A 35 0.91 17.46 -0.71
N ASN A 36 1.96 16.68 -0.60
CA ASN A 36 2.13 15.44 -1.37
C ASN A 36 0.94 14.47 -1.18
N LYS A 37 0.37 14.41 0.01
CA LYS A 37 -0.82 13.61 0.33
C LYS A 37 -2.02 14.05 -0.51
N ASP A 38 -2.31 15.34 -0.53
CA ASP A 38 -3.47 15.91 -1.25
C ASP A 38 -3.36 15.63 -2.76
N ILE A 39 -2.14 15.74 -3.31
CA ILE A 39 -1.87 15.44 -4.72
C ILE A 39 -2.13 13.96 -5.04
N LEU A 40 -1.64 13.05 -4.20
CA LEU A 40 -1.87 11.62 -4.36
C LEU A 40 -3.36 11.29 -4.30
N GLU A 41 -4.09 11.85 -3.34
CA GLU A 41 -5.53 11.66 -3.23
C GLU A 41 -6.28 12.10 -4.49
N ILE A 42 -5.96 13.30 -4.99
CA ILE A 42 -6.58 13.83 -6.21
C ILE A 42 -6.34 12.89 -7.39
N VAL A 43 -5.08 12.48 -7.60
CA VAL A 43 -4.74 11.61 -8.73
C VAL A 43 -5.43 10.25 -8.60
N ILE A 44 -5.36 9.58 -7.46
CA ILE A 44 -5.96 8.27 -7.27
C ILE A 44 -7.49 8.34 -7.46
N LYS A 45 -8.15 9.33 -6.86
CA LYS A 45 -9.61 9.52 -6.98
C LYS A 45 -10.04 9.85 -8.41
N SER A 46 -9.20 10.52 -9.21
CA SER A 46 -9.52 10.83 -10.61
C SER A 46 -9.54 9.61 -11.52
N PHE A 47 -8.95 8.49 -11.09
CA PHE A 47 -8.99 7.20 -11.76
C PHE A 47 -9.91 6.20 -11.04
N ASP A 48 -11.10 6.65 -10.68
CA ASP A 48 -12.14 5.85 -10.03
C ASP A 48 -11.66 5.18 -8.73
N ASN A 49 -10.76 5.88 -8.03
CA ASN A 49 -10.14 5.42 -6.79
C ASN A 49 -9.38 4.10 -6.95
N ASN A 50 -8.75 3.88 -8.11
CA ASN A 50 -8.01 2.67 -8.42
C ASN A 50 -6.86 2.99 -9.40
N CYS A 51 -5.67 3.28 -8.91
CA CYS A 51 -4.57 3.82 -9.69
C CYS A 51 -3.23 3.15 -9.36
N ASP A 52 -2.48 2.74 -10.38
CA ASP A 52 -1.12 2.24 -10.21
C ASP A 52 -0.08 3.37 -10.21
N PHE A 53 1.13 3.06 -9.73
CA PHE A 53 2.21 4.06 -9.67
C PHE A 53 2.70 4.49 -11.06
N LYS A 54 2.55 3.64 -12.09
CA LYS A 54 2.90 3.99 -13.47
C LYS A 54 2.02 5.11 -13.97
N ARG A 55 0.73 5.05 -13.65
CA ARG A 55 -0.24 6.08 -14.03
C ARG A 55 -0.02 7.37 -13.26
N ILE A 56 0.26 7.29 -11.95
CA ILE A 56 0.67 8.45 -11.15
C ILE A 56 1.89 9.13 -11.77
N LYS A 57 2.88 8.34 -12.21
CA LYS A 57 4.07 8.85 -12.92
C LYS A 57 3.72 9.53 -14.23
N ALA A 58 2.90 8.90 -15.06
CA ALA A 58 2.52 9.43 -16.36
C ALA A 58 1.84 10.80 -16.26
N GLU A 59 0.99 10.99 -15.24
CA GLU A 59 0.28 12.24 -15.04
C GLU A 59 1.16 13.33 -14.38
N LEU A 60 1.96 12.98 -13.39
CA LEU A 60 2.65 13.97 -12.56
C LEU A 60 4.09 14.27 -13.02
N SER A 61 4.80 13.32 -13.66
CA SER A 61 6.18 13.59 -14.05
C SER A 61 6.31 14.73 -15.08
N PRO A 62 5.41 14.93 -16.05
CA PRO A 62 5.47 16.08 -16.96
C PRO A 62 5.20 17.41 -16.26
N ILE A 63 4.53 17.39 -15.11
CA ILE A 63 4.17 18.58 -14.32
C ILE A 63 5.30 18.95 -13.37
N LEU A 64 5.81 17.98 -12.63
CA LEU A 64 6.82 18.15 -11.59
C LEU A 64 8.24 18.30 -12.17
N ASP A 65 8.46 17.82 -13.39
CA ASP A 65 9.73 17.91 -14.13
C ASP A 65 10.93 17.51 -13.24
N LYS A 66 11.87 18.40 -12.99
CA LYS A 66 13.08 18.16 -12.17
C LYS A 66 12.75 17.74 -10.72
N LYS A 67 11.58 18.10 -10.20
CA LYS A 67 11.12 17.75 -8.84
C LYS A 67 10.54 16.34 -8.74
N TRP A 68 10.29 15.67 -9.87
CA TRP A 68 9.69 14.34 -9.90
C TRP A 68 10.46 13.33 -9.05
N THR A 69 11.80 13.31 -9.16
CA THR A 69 12.62 12.29 -8.49
C THR A 69 12.47 12.36 -6.97
N SER A 70 12.64 13.54 -6.37
CA SER A 70 12.47 13.72 -4.93
C SER A 70 11.02 13.52 -4.47
N TRP A 71 10.06 14.03 -5.26
CA TRP A 71 8.65 13.88 -4.97
C TRP A 71 8.21 12.42 -4.99
N SER A 72 8.66 11.65 -5.98
CA SER A 72 8.27 10.24 -6.14
C SER A 72 8.71 9.35 -4.97
N VAL A 73 9.87 9.65 -4.37
CA VAL A 73 10.35 8.96 -3.16
C VAL A 73 9.43 9.25 -1.97
N ALA A 74 9.12 10.53 -1.76
CA ALA A 74 8.21 10.94 -0.69
C ALA A 74 6.79 10.39 -0.89
N ALA A 75 6.31 10.38 -2.14
CA ALA A 75 4.99 9.83 -2.50
C ALA A 75 4.88 8.33 -2.21
N LYS A 76 5.90 7.54 -2.56
CA LYS A 76 5.92 6.09 -2.23
C LYS A 76 5.89 5.87 -0.73
N LYS A 77 6.70 6.61 0.03
CA LYS A 77 6.69 6.53 1.48
C LYS A 77 5.31 6.84 2.06
N LEU A 78 4.60 7.86 1.55
CA LEU A 78 3.25 8.19 1.97
C LEU A 78 2.25 7.08 1.64
N LEU A 79 2.32 6.49 0.44
CA LEU A 79 1.46 5.36 0.06
C LEU A 79 1.66 4.15 1.00
N GLU A 80 2.86 3.96 1.54
CA GLU A 80 3.17 2.88 2.48
C GLU A 80 2.75 3.21 3.92
N THR A 81 2.98 4.44 4.38
CA THR A 81 2.83 4.79 5.81
C THR A 81 1.49 5.42 6.17
N GLU A 82 0.88 6.19 5.27
CA GLU A 82 -0.35 6.92 5.59
C GLU A 82 -1.58 6.00 5.64
N PRO A 83 -2.40 6.05 6.71
CA PRO A 83 -3.60 5.23 6.87
C PRO A 83 -4.66 5.47 5.79
N THR A 84 -4.71 6.69 5.25
CA THR A 84 -5.64 7.10 4.20
C THR A 84 -5.45 6.32 2.90
N PHE A 85 -4.22 5.87 2.62
CA PHE A 85 -3.92 5.09 1.42
C PHE A 85 -3.93 3.59 1.70
N GLY A 86 -4.41 2.83 0.74
CA GLY A 86 -4.41 1.38 0.77
C GLY A 86 -4.17 0.78 -0.59
N VAL A 87 -4.06 -0.53 -0.62
CA VAL A 87 -4.00 -1.30 -1.86
C VAL A 87 -5.36 -1.91 -2.16
N ASN A 88 -5.63 -2.12 -3.45
CA ASN A 88 -6.83 -2.84 -3.86
C ASN A 88 -6.69 -4.31 -3.43
N PRO A 89 -7.66 -4.90 -2.72
CA PRO A 89 -7.61 -6.29 -2.26
C PRO A 89 -7.37 -7.32 -3.38
N ASN A 90 -7.76 -6.98 -4.60
CA ASN A 90 -7.61 -7.86 -5.77
C ASN A 90 -6.28 -7.63 -6.52
N ASN A 91 -5.60 -6.51 -6.28
CA ASN A 91 -4.36 -6.16 -6.98
C ASN A 91 -3.48 -5.22 -6.15
N ILE A 92 -2.40 -5.77 -5.59
CA ILE A 92 -1.45 -5.04 -4.72
C ILE A 92 -0.76 -3.84 -5.42
N ASN A 93 -0.72 -3.82 -6.75
CA ASN A 93 -0.12 -2.72 -7.49
C ASN A 93 -1.06 -1.52 -7.67
N MET A 94 -2.32 -1.65 -7.27
CA MET A 94 -3.35 -0.62 -7.40
C MET A 94 -3.62 0.04 -6.05
N TYR A 95 -3.39 1.34 -5.99
CA TYR A 95 -3.62 2.16 -4.79
C TYR A 95 -5.05 2.70 -4.77
N THR A 96 -5.58 2.82 -3.57
CA THR A 96 -6.92 3.37 -3.29
C THR A 96 -6.84 4.41 -2.17
N VAL A 97 -7.74 5.38 -2.19
CA VAL A 97 -7.96 6.32 -1.08
C VAL A 97 -9.15 5.83 -0.27
N ARG A 98 -9.00 5.66 1.00
CA ARG A 98 -10.04 5.18 1.90
C ARG A 98 -10.91 6.33 2.38
N LYS A 99 -12.15 6.02 2.71
CA LYS A 99 -13.08 6.98 3.31
C LYS A 99 -12.79 7.21 4.79
N THR A 100 -12.29 6.19 5.46
CA THR A 100 -11.91 6.21 6.88
C THR A 100 -10.47 5.75 7.02
N ASP A 101 -9.74 6.33 7.95
CA ASP A 101 -8.41 5.85 8.29
C ASP A 101 -8.52 4.47 8.93
N ILE A 102 -7.59 3.59 8.58
CA ILE A 102 -7.48 2.25 9.17
C ILE A 102 -6.21 2.15 9.99
N SER A 103 -6.18 1.15 10.88
CA SER A 103 -4.97 0.89 11.65
C SER A 103 -3.81 0.43 10.76
N PRO A 104 -2.55 0.64 11.17
CA PRO A 104 -1.39 0.09 10.48
C PRO A 104 -1.46 -1.44 10.31
N GLU A 105 -2.01 -2.11 11.30
CA GLU A 105 -2.21 -3.55 11.34
C GLU A 105 -3.20 -4.00 10.25
N GLU A 106 -4.34 -3.33 10.17
CA GLU A 106 -5.34 -3.59 9.13
C GLU A 106 -4.78 -3.31 7.74
N LYS A 107 -3.92 -2.28 7.61
CA LYS A 107 -3.23 -2.00 6.35
C LYS A 107 -2.34 -3.17 5.92
N LEU A 108 -1.52 -3.70 6.82
CA LEU A 108 -0.65 -4.86 6.55
C LEU A 108 -1.46 -6.12 6.22
N ARG A 109 -2.56 -6.37 6.93
CA ARG A 109 -3.46 -7.49 6.62
C ARG A 109 -4.04 -7.37 5.21
N ASN A 110 -4.46 -6.17 4.79
CA ASN A 110 -4.99 -5.93 3.45
C ASN A 110 -3.91 -6.11 2.36
N GLU A 111 -2.67 -5.67 2.62
CA GLU A 111 -1.52 -5.94 1.77
C GLU A 111 -1.23 -7.45 1.65
N PHE A 112 -1.27 -8.17 2.77
CA PHE A 112 -1.10 -9.62 2.81
C PHE A 112 -2.16 -10.34 1.96
N THR A 113 -3.41 -9.95 2.08
CA THR A 113 -4.53 -10.54 1.33
C THR A 113 -4.38 -10.28 -0.17
N ALA A 114 -3.98 -9.07 -0.56
CA ALA A 114 -3.76 -8.69 -1.96
C ALA A 114 -2.52 -9.34 -2.58
N GLN A 115 -1.53 -9.74 -1.77
CA GLN A 115 -0.28 -10.31 -2.24
C GLN A 115 -0.48 -11.77 -2.69
N LYS A 116 0.02 -12.10 -3.89
CA LYS A 116 -0.06 -13.46 -4.46
C LYS A 116 1.23 -14.26 -4.29
N GLN A 117 2.36 -13.57 -4.15
CA GLN A 117 3.66 -14.22 -4.02
C GLN A 117 3.91 -14.67 -2.59
N PHE A 118 4.28 -15.95 -2.41
CA PHE A 118 4.46 -16.55 -1.10
C PHE A 118 5.52 -15.83 -0.24
N PHE A 119 6.72 -15.60 -0.75
CA PHE A 119 7.79 -14.96 0.01
C PHE A 119 7.50 -13.51 0.37
N ALA A 120 6.79 -12.78 -0.49
CA ALA A 120 6.33 -11.44 -0.16
C ALA A 120 5.27 -11.44 0.96
N ARG A 121 4.46 -12.51 1.08
CA ARG A 121 3.59 -12.70 2.26
C ARG A 121 4.39 -12.98 3.54
N VAL A 122 5.50 -13.71 3.43
CA VAL A 122 6.43 -13.90 4.56
C VAL A 122 6.97 -12.54 5.03
N ASP A 123 7.43 -11.69 4.11
CA ASP A 123 7.93 -10.35 4.46
C ASP A 123 6.88 -9.50 5.16
N ILE A 124 5.62 -9.56 4.72
CA ILE A 124 4.52 -8.78 5.32
C ILE A 124 4.23 -9.27 6.75
N ILE A 125 4.12 -10.58 6.99
CA ILE A 125 3.84 -11.08 8.36
C ILE A 125 5.02 -10.82 9.30
N MET A 126 6.26 -10.92 8.83
CA MET A 126 7.44 -10.57 9.62
C MET A 126 7.45 -9.08 9.96
N LYS A 127 7.13 -8.21 8.99
CA LYS A 127 6.98 -6.76 9.21
C LYS A 127 5.89 -6.46 10.24
N TYR A 128 4.77 -7.18 10.19
CA TYR A 128 3.70 -7.07 11.17
C TYR A 128 4.21 -7.44 12.57
N PHE A 129 4.85 -8.58 12.72
CA PHE A 129 5.35 -9.11 13.98
C PHE A 129 6.38 -8.19 14.65
N TYR A 130 7.34 -7.66 13.86
CA TYR A 130 8.37 -6.77 14.37
C TYR A 130 7.91 -5.31 14.53
N SER A 131 6.72 -4.96 14.08
CA SER A 131 6.13 -3.66 14.42
C SER A 131 5.72 -3.69 15.89
N LYS A 132 6.32 -2.80 16.70
CA LYS A 132 6.23 -2.78 18.17
C LYS A 132 4.80 -2.60 18.77
N SER A 133 3.79 -2.51 17.94
CA SER A 133 2.39 -2.35 18.34
C SER A 133 1.60 -3.67 18.32
N THR A 134 2.25 -4.81 18.08
CA THR A 134 1.55 -6.06 17.85
C THR A 134 1.15 -6.73 19.15
N ASP A 135 -0.12 -6.69 19.40
CA ASP A 135 -0.80 -7.70 20.20
C ASP A 135 -0.99 -8.94 19.30
N ASN A 136 -0.26 -10.03 19.57
CA ASN A 136 -0.36 -11.30 18.84
C ASN A 136 -1.74 -11.96 18.98
N SER A 137 -2.59 -11.46 19.90
CA SER A 137 -3.99 -11.83 20.03
C SER A 137 -4.90 -11.15 19.00
N ASN A 138 -4.35 -10.28 18.15
CA ASN A 138 -5.14 -9.53 17.18
C ASN A 138 -5.66 -10.45 16.06
N GLU A 139 -6.94 -10.34 15.74
CA GLU A 139 -7.62 -11.09 14.68
C GLU A 139 -6.90 -10.98 13.32
N PHE A 140 -6.33 -9.83 13.00
CA PHE A 140 -5.59 -9.62 11.75
C PHE A 140 -4.31 -10.46 11.67
N PHE A 141 -3.61 -10.62 12.81
CA PHE A 141 -2.47 -11.51 12.88
C PHE A 141 -2.88 -12.97 12.72
N ALA A 142 -3.94 -13.40 13.41
CA ALA A 142 -4.47 -14.75 13.33
C ALA A 142 -4.85 -15.12 11.88
N ASP A 143 -5.47 -14.20 11.13
CA ASP A 143 -5.80 -14.39 9.71
C ASP A 143 -4.55 -14.67 8.86
N MET A 144 -3.49 -13.84 9.00
CA MET A 144 -2.25 -14.02 8.25
C MET A 144 -1.51 -15.29 8.67
N TYR A 145 -1.46 -15.58 9.96
CA TYR A 145 -0.82 -16.76 10.51
C TYR A 145 -1.49 -18.06 10.07
N SER A 146 -2.83 -18.07 9.99
CA SER A 146 -3.61 -19.21 9.54
C SER A 146 -3.25 -19.69 8.13
N TYR A 147 -2.82 -18.75 7.26
CA TYR A 147 -2.35 -19.09 5.92
C TYR A 147 -1.12 -20.01 5.96
N PHE A 148 -0.12 -19.70 6.79
CA PHE A 148 1.10 -20.50 6.90
C PHE A 148 0.84 -21.83 7.60
N THR A 149 0.02 -21.86 8.63
CA THR A 149 -0.37 -23.12 9.29
C THR A 149 -1.16 -24.03 8.36
N SER A 150 -1.98 -23.48 7.45
CA SER A 150 -2.71 -24.27 6.45
C SER A 150 -1.79 -24.98 5.46
N ILE A 151 -0.68 -24.36 5.07
CA ILE A 151 0.32 -24.97 4.20
C ILE A 151 0.97 -26.17 4.91
N LEU A 152 1.28 -26.04 6.20
CA LEU A 152 1.88 -27.11 6.99
C LEU A 152 0.95 -28.30 7.25
N LYS A 153 -0.37 -28.06 7.28
CA LYS A 153 -1.36 -29.15 7.41
C LYS A 153 -1.51 -30.01 6.15
N ASN A 154 -1.13 -29.47 4.99
CA ASN A 154 -1.35 -30.11 3.69
C ASN A 154 -0.03 -30.38 2.95
N ILE A 155 1.03 -30.79 3.68
CA ILE A 155 2.34 -31.06 3.08
C ILE A 155 2.27 -32.35 2.26
N ALA A 156 2.31 -32.22 0.92
CA ALA A 156 2.52 -33.35 0.01
C ALA A 156 4.02 -33.57 -0.26
N HIS A 157 4.78 -32.48 -0.36
CA HIS A 157 6.22 -32.50 -0.61
C HIS A 157 6.92 -31.36 0.13
N VAL A 158 8.11 -31.62 0.65
CA VAL A 158 8.95 -30.59 1.27
C VAL A 158 9.59 -29.75 0.17
N ASN A 159 9.34 -28.45 0.18
CA ASN A 159 9.92 -27.46 -0.72
C ASN A 159 10.27 -26.18 0.06
N GLU A 160 10.86 -25.20 -0.62
CA GLU A 160 11.27 -23.94 -0.02
C GLU A 160 10.13 -23.21 0.71
N GLN A 161 8.91 -23.25 0.14
CA GLN A 161 7.74 -22.59 0.74
C GLN A 161 7.30 -23.30 2.02
N THR A 162 7.35 -24.64 2.05
CA THR A 162 7.04 -25.43 3.23
C THR A 162 8.03 -25.17 4.36
N ILE A 163 9.33 -25.10 4.02
CA ILE A 163 10.38 -24.78 5.00
C ILE A 163 10.20 -23.37 5.54
N ALA A 164 9.94 -22.39 4.67
CA ALA A 164 9.71 -21.01 5.09
C ALA A 164 8.45 -20.86 5.93
N ALA A 165 7.35 -21.54 5.56
CA ALA A 165 6.13 -21.57 6.37
C ALA A 165 6.40 -22.16 7.77
N TYR A 166 7.19 -23.23 7.84
CA TYR A 166 7.62 -23.82 9.11
C TYR A 166 8.39 -22.82 9.98
N LEU A 167 9.36 -22.12 9.39
CA LEU A 167 10.17 -21.14 10.12
C LEU A 167 9.32 -19.98 10.64
N VAL A 168 8.37 -19.48 9.83
CA VAL A 168 7.41 -18.47 10.26
C VAL A 168 6.57 -18.94 11.42
N VAL A 169 5.97 -20.14 11.31
CA VAL A 169 5.13 -20.71 12.38
C VAL A 169 5.95 -20.94 13.65
N ARG A 170 7.18 -21.45 13.54
CA ARG A 170 8.08 -21.67 14.66
C ARG A 170 8.46 -20.36 15.37
N GLU A 171 8.78 -19.31 14.61
CA GLU A 171 9.16 -18.01 15.17
C GLU A 171 8.03 -17.45 16.06
N PHE A 172 6.80 -17.54 15.58
CA PHE A 172 5.64 -17.03 16.33
C PHE A 172 5.15 -17.97 17.42
N SER A 173 5.44 -19.27 17.32
CA SER A 173 5.12 -20.27 18.36
C SER A 173 6.18 -20.32 19.48
N ALA A 174 7.34 -19.70 19.31
CA ALA A 174 8.38 -19.70 20.32
C ALA A 174 7.97 -18.97 21.61
N GLU A 175 6.94 -18.08 21.53
CA GLU A 175 6.31 -17.50 22.72
C GLU A 175 5.22 -18.41 23.32
N ASP A 176 4.60 -19.28 22.49
CA ASP A 176 3.62 -20.29 22.93
C ASP A 176 4.20 -21.69 22.71
N LYS A 177 4.65 -22.33 23.78
CA LYS A 177 5.34 -23.65 23.80
C LYS A 177 4.52 -24.85 23.31
N GLN A 178 3.54 -24.71 22.40
CA GLN A 178 2.60 -25.78 22.09
C GLN A 178 2.56 -26.29 20.65
N PHE A 179 3.44 -25.87 19.74
CA PHE A 179 3.51 -26.54 18.44
C PHE A 179 4.58 -27.63 18.44
N MET A 180 4.21 -28.83 18.91
CA MET A 180 4.92 -30.05 18.56
C MET A 180 4.37 -30.55 17.21
N PHE A 181 5.28 -30.74 16.25
CA PHE A 181 4.96 -31.42 15.01
C PHE A 181 4.64 -32.89 15.31
N PRO A 182 3.72 -33.52 14.54
CA PRO A 182 3.51 -34.94 14.60
C PRO A 182 4.73 -35.70 14.13
#